data_2530689b1c1bdce9cf5270e820f8c10d
#
_entry.id   2530689b1c1bdce9cf5270e820f8c10d
#
_cell.length_a   1.000
_cell.length_b   1.000
_cell.length_c   1.000
_cell.angle_alpha   90.00
_cell.angle_beta   90.00
_cell.angle_gamma   90.00
#
_symmetry.space_group_name_H-M   'P 1'
#
loop_
_entity.id
_entity.type
_entity.pdbx_description
1 polymer ?
#
loop_
_entity_poly.entity_id
_entity_poly.type
_entity_poly.pdbx_seq_one_letter_code
_entity_poly.pdbx_strand_id
1 'polypeptide(L)' 'MTSAPIIVHRPSRTGGRRVTVHSHGQDEILGTTYSDHDLVVVLEGAGVAEPDAILDDPQWMEWRGGHAHEFHAA' A
#
# COMPACT_ATOMS: atom_id res chain seq x y z
N MET A 1 -9.93 15.47 -9.83
CA MET A 1 -8.84 15.20 -8.90
C MET A 1 -8.59 13.71 -8.84
N THR A 2 -7.37 13.30 -9.10
CA THR A 2 -7.01 11.87 -9.12
C THR A 2 -6.46 11.47 -7.76
N SER A 3 -7.06 10.44 -7.14
CA SER A 3 -6.48 9.83 -5.96
C SER A 3 -5.39 8.85 -6.38
N ALA A 4 -4.48 8.56 -5.46
CA ALA A 4 -3.43 7.59 -5.71
C ALA A 4 -4.05 6.22 -5.99
N PRO A 5 -3.52 5.48 -6.98
CA PRO A 5 -4.08 4.16 -7.32
C PRO A 5 -3.82 3.09 -6.26
N ILE A 6 -2.74 3.23 -5.48
CA ILE A 6 -2.37 2.23 -4.48
C ILE A 6 -2.69 2.79 -3.10
N ILE A 7 -3.44 2.02 -2.32
CA ILE A 7 -3.85 2.44 -0.99
C ILE A 7 -3.32 1.44 0.03
N VAL A 8 -2.58 1.96 1.01
CA VAL A 8 -2.14 1.19 2.17
C VAL A 8 -3.09 1.55 3.29
N HIS A 9 -3.92 0.60 3.67
CA HIS A 9 -5.00 0.84 4.62
C HIS A 9 -4.49 0.93 6.05
N ARG A 10 -5.40 1.30 6.97
CA ARG A 10 -5.10 1.41 8.39
C ARG A 10 -4.48 0.11 8.92
N PRO A 11 -3.47 0.19 9.79
CA PRO A 11 -2.95 -1.01 10.44
C PRO A 11 -4.04 -1.72 11.25
N SER A 12 -4.06 -3.05 11.17
CA SER A 12 -5.01 -3.84 11.96
C SER A 12 -4.53 -3.94 13.40
N ARG A 13 -5.44 -4.38 14.28
CA ARG A 13 -5.10 -4.57 15.71
C ARG A 13 -3.99 -5.59 15.92
N THR A 14 -3.92 -6.56 15.04
CA THR A 14 -2.93 -7.64 15.14
C THR A 14 -1.65 -7.33 14.38
N GLY A 15 -1.56 -6.15 13.82
CA GLY A 15 -0.46 -5.75 12.97
C GLY A 15 -0.74 -6.00 11.51
N GLY A 16 0.05 -5.37 10.66
CA GLY A 16 -0.10 -5.51 9.22
C GLY A 16 -1.09 -4.51 8.62
N ARG A 17 -0.85 -4.17 7.38
CA ARG A 17 -1.69 -3.24 6.62
C ARG A 17 -2.10 -3.89 5.31
N ARG A 18 -3.40 -3.83 5.01
CA ARG A 18 -3.90 -4.30 3.73
C ARG A 18 -3.53 -3.31 2.65
N VAL A 19 -3.17 -3.82 1.50
CA VAL A 19 -2.83 -3.00 0.32
C VAL A 19 -3.82 -3.32 -0.78
N THR A 20 -4.41 -2.27 -1.34
CA THR A 20 -5.32 -2.41 -2.48
C THR A 20 -4.86 -1.52 -3.62
N VAL A 21 -5.26 -1.87 -4.82
CA VAL A 21 -5.06 -1.03 -6.00
C VAL A 21 -6.42 -0.73 -6.62
N HIS A 22 -6.61 0.54 -6.99
CA HIS A 22 -7.82 0.95 -7.71
C HIS A 22 -7.50 1.03 -9.18
N SER A 23 -8.19 0.23 -9.97
CA SER A 23 -7.95 0.14 -11.42
C SER A 23 -9.25 -0.16 -12.12
N HIS A 24 -9.51 0.55 -13.22
CA HIS A 24 -10.70 0.33 -14.06
C HIS A 24 -12.00 0.36 -13.26
N GLY A 25 -12.08 1.27 -12.28
CA GLY A 25 -13.29 1.43 -11.47
C GLY A 25 -13.47 0.39 -10.38
N GLN A 26 -12.50 -0.46 -10.14
CA GLN A 26 -12.57 -1.53 -9.15
C GLN A 26 -11.36 -1.49 -8.21
N ASP A 27 -11.60 -1.90 -6.97
CA ASP A 27 -10.53 -2.07 -5.98
C ASP A 27 -10.16 -3.54 -5.92
N GLU A 28 -8.87 -3.81 -6.03
CA GLU A 28 -8.34 -5.16 -5.94
C GLU A 28 -7.41 -5.27 -4.75
N ILE A 29 -7.60 -6.31 -3.93
CA ILE A 29 -6.75 -6.54 -2.76
C ILE A 29 -5.47 -7.21 -3.24
N LEU A 30 -4.33 -6.57 -2.97
CA LEU A 30 -3.03 -7.13 -3.34
C LEU A 30 -2.47 -8.03 -2.24
N GLY A 31 -2.76 -7.73 -0.98
CA GLY A 31 -2.30 -8.53 0.14
C GLY A 31 -2.18 -7.72 1.40
N THR A 32 -1.72 -8.37 2.46
CA THR A 32 -1.44 -7.73 3.75
C THR A 32 0.07 -7.69 3.94
N THR A 33 0.56 -6.52 4.36
CA THR A 33 2.00 -6.28 4.50
C THR A 33 2.33 -5.95 5.95
N TYR A 34 3.52 -6.37 6.39
CA TYR A 34 3.98 -6.18 7.76
C TYR A 34 5.25 -5.34 7.84
N SER A 35 5.78 -4.95 6.68
CA SER A 35 7.00 -4.15 6.59
C SER A 35 7.09 -3.53 5.20
N ASP A 36 8.01 -2.58 5.04
CA ASP A 36 8.29 -2.00 3.71
C ASP A 36 8.74 -3.07 2.72
N HIS A 37 9.51 -4.04 3.19
CA HIS A 37 9.96 -5.14 2.34
C HIS A 37 8.76 -5.94 1.81
N ASP A 38 7.80 -6.25 2.66
CA ASP A 38 6.58 -6.95 2.24
C ASP A 38 5.82 -6.14 1.21
N LEU A 39 5.75 -4.83 1.42
CA LEU A 39 5.05 -3.93 0.50
C LEU A 39 5.71 -3.95 -0.88
N VAL A 40 7.04 -3.90 -0.91
CA VAL A 40 7.79 -3.99 -2.17
C VAL A 40 7.48 -5.30 -2.89
N VAL A 41 7.48 -6.41 -2.17
CA VAL A 41 7.20 -7.74 -2.74
C VAL A 41 5.79 -7.79 -3.33
N VAL A 42 4.81 -7.27 -2.60
CA VAL A 42 3.41 -7.25 -3.04
C VAL A 42 3.27 -6.41 -4.31
N LEU A 43 3.90 -5.24 -4.34
CA LEU A 43 3.83 -4.34 -5.50
C LEU A 43 4.52 -4.95 -6.72
N GLU A 44 5.66 -5.60 -6.53
CA GLU A 44 6.32 -6.30 -7.63
C GLU A 44 5.43 -7.39 -8.22
N GLY A 45 4.77 -8.15 -7.35
CA GLY A 45 3.83 -9.18 -7.78
C GLY A 45 2.64 -8.62 -8.54
N ALA A 46 2.30 -7.36 -8.31
CA ALA A 46 1.21 -6.67 -9.00
C ALA A 46 1.66 -6.00 -10.31
N GLY A 47 2.94 -6.10 -10.65
CA GLY A 47 3.46 -5.55 -11.91
C GLY A 47 4.10 -4.18 -11.82
N VAL A 48 4.34 -3.68 -10.62
CA VAL A 48 5.03 -2.39 -10.43
C VAL A 48 6.53 -2.60 -10.67
N ALA A 49 7.10 -1.85 -11.60
CA ALA A 49 8.47 -2.09 -12.05
C ALA A 49 9.52 -1.67 -11.01
N GLU A 50 9.29 -0.57 -10.30
CA GLU A 50 10.23 -0.06 -9.30
C GLU A 50 9.47 0.34 -8.05
N PRO A 51 8.97 -0.63 -7.28
CA PRO A 51 8.08 -0.32 -6.17
C PRO A 51 8.74 0.51 -5.06
N ASP A 52 10.01 0.28 -4.79
CA ASP A 52 10.72 1.04 -3.76
C ASP A 52 10.85 2.52 -4.11
N ALA A 53 10.79 2.88 -5.39
CA ALA A 53 10.86 4.27 -5.82
C ALA A 53 9.55 5.03 -5.59
N ILE A 54 8.43 4.34 -5.42
CA ILE A 54 7.11 4.98 -5.30
C ILE A 54 6.52 4.93 -3.90
N LEU A 55 7.19 4.30 -2.94
CA LEU A 55 6.64 4.15 -1.58
C LEU A 55 6.30 5.49 -0.91
N ASP A 56 7.06 6.52 -1.20
CA ASP A 56 6.85 7.85 -0.64
C ASP A 56 6.25 8.84 -1.64
N ASP A 57 5.83 8.36 -2.80
CA ASP A 57 5.27 9.21 -3.84
C ASP A 57 3.75 9.31 -3.68
N PRO A 58 3.23 10.49 -3.29
CA PRO A 58 1.78 10.64 -3.06
C PRO A 58 0.95 10.52 -4.33
N GLN A 59 1.55 10.57 -5.50
CA GLN A 59 0.83 10.34 -6.75
C GLN A 59 0.49 8.87 -6.94
N TRP A 60 1.27 7.97 -6.32
CA TRP A 60 1.12 6.52 -6.46
C TRP A 60 0.58 5.85 -5.20
N MET A 61 0.94 6.37 -4.03
CA MET A 61 0.66 5.72 -2.75
C MET A 61 -0.12 6.63 -1.83
N GLU A 62 -1.16 6.09 -1.24
CA GLU A 62 -1.89 6.76 -0.17
C GLU A 62 -1.79 5.90 1.09
N TRP A 63 -1.27 6.49 2.16
CA TRP A 63 -1.16 5.81 3.47
C TRP A 63 -2.29 6.30 4.35
N ARG A 64 -3.22 5.42 4.69
CA ARG A 64 -4.42 5.77 5.46
C ARG A 64 -4.33 5.28 6.89
N GLY A 65 -4.83 6.10 7.81
CA GLY A 65 -5.03 5.70 9.19
C GLY A 65 -3.76 5.45 9.99
N GLY A 66 -2.64 6.04 9.57
CA GLY A 66 -1.36 5.90 10.25
C GLY A 66 -0.26 6.52 9.42
N HIS A 67 0.92 6.61 9.98
CA HIS A 67 2.07 7.17 9.27
C HIS A 67 2.60 6.20 8.24
N ALA A 68 3.21 6.74 7.18
CA ALA A 68 3.90 5.93 6.19
C ALA A 68 4.99 5.10 6.87
N HIS A 69 5.19 3.89 6.37
CA HIS A 69 6.21 2.94 6.85
C HIS A 69 5.96 2.37 8.25
N GLU A 70 4.82 2.66 8.86
CA GLU A 70 4.39 2.04 10.10
C GLU A 70 3.37 0.97 9.81
N PHE A 71 3.58 -0.23 10.34
CA PHE A 71 2.74 -1.40 10.05
C PHE A 71 2.03 -1.94 11.27
N HIS A 72 2.13 -1.26 12.40
CA HIS A 72 1.50 -1.67 13.65
C HIS A 72 0.50 -0.62 14.10
N ALA A 73 -0.59 -1.08 14.70
CA ALA A 73 -1.53 -0.18 15.34
C ALA A 73 -0.89 0.43 16.59
N ALA A 74 -1.15 1.70 16.82
CA ALA A 74 -0.62 2.39 17.98
C ALA A 74 -1.27 1.89 19.28
#